data_bbde77a7f2d01fa68b8d754fc464f28c
#
_entry.id   bbde77a7f2d01fa68b8d754fc464f28c
#
_cell.length_a   1.000
_cell.length_b   1.000
_cell.length_c   1.000
_cell.angle_alpha   90.00
_cell.angle_beta   90.00
_cell.angle_gamma   90.00
#
_symmetry.space_group_name_H-M   'P 1'
#
loop_
_entity.id
_entity.type
_entity.pdbx_description
1 polymer ?
#
loop_
_entity_poly.entity_id
_entity_poly.type
_entity_poly.pdbx_seq_one_letter_code
_entity_poly.pdbx_strand_id
1 'polypeptide(L)'
;MNLAKKKKTAFVCQACGYDTSKWVGKCPGCGAWNTLVEETVAPESAEGGLRLGLSDGARPVAVGDVAVEDMPRFLTGSGELDRVLGGGVIPGSMVLIVGDPGVGKSSLTLRAAAEIAREGKRVLYVTGEESTRQVRMRADRLGAIADDLFVVSETNLERITVHIETVKPELLVIDSIQTIFRPDVTSAPGSVSQVRECSVELLRLAKTYGIAAFVVGHVTKDGTLAGPRVLEHIVDTVLYFEGERNAQFRILRAVKNRFGSTNELGLFEMRDTGLLDVPDASKLFLSDREPDSGTVVVPTVEGTRPLLVEIQSLVAETPYMPPRRTADSVDVKRIQLLLAVLEKRVKLPIGACDVYVKVAGGIKIDEPAADLGLCVAMASSFANRLVRPKAIVFGEVGLSGEIRAVSQADVRLKEAAKLGFRAAVLPQKNAERLKSIKGIDLFGAATLAEALRLAMPRERIGKKGL
;
A
#
# COMPACT_ATOMS: atom_id res chain seq x y z
N MET A 1 -45.15 -38.56 9.31
CA MET A 1 -43.77 -38.92 9.66
C MET A 1 -42.83 -37.99 8.89
N ASN A 2 -42.38 -36.93 9.56
CA ASN A 2 -41.42 -35.97 8.94
C ASN A 2 -40.01 -36.56 9.07
N LEU A 3 -39.44 -37.00 7.95
CA LEU A 3 -38.03 -37.37 7.85
C LEU A 3 -37.20 -36.09 7.91
N ALA A 4 -36.56 -35.85 9.08
CA ALA A 4 -35.58 -34.79 9.24
C ALA A 4 -34.45 -34.98 8.19
N LYS A 5 -34.32 -34.04 7.23
CA LYS A 5 -33.19 -34.01 6.29
C LYS A 5 -31.89 -33.91 7.09
N LYS A 6 -31.03 -34.92 6.99
CA LYS A 6 -29.67 -34.94 7.56
C LYS A 6 -28.91 -33.69 7.11
N LYS A 7 -28.51 -32.85 8.05
CA LYS A 7 -27.60 -31.73 7.81
C LYS A 7 -26.27 -32.31 7.30
N LYS A 8 -25.78 -31.88 6.13
CA LYS A 8 -24.43 -32.23 5.63
C LYS A 8 -23.41 -31.32 6.33
N THR A 9 -22.38 -31.89 6.90
CA THR A 9 -21.23 -31.15 7.43
C THR A 9 -20.09 -31.20 6.42
N ALA A 10 -19.34 -30.11 6.30
CA ALA A 10 -18.08 -30.02 5.53
C ALA A 10 -17.01 -29.39 6.42
N PHE A 11 -15.74 -29.69 6.12
CA PHE A 11 -14.61 -29.08 6.80
C PHE A 11 -14.09 -27.94 5.95
N VAL A 12 -14.17 -26.70 6.46
CA VAL A 12 -13.77 -25.48 5.75
C VAL A 12 -12.46 -24.96 6.33
N CYS A 13 -11.49 -24.68 5.47
CA CYS A 13 -10.21 -24.10 5.86
C CYS A 13 -10.38 -22.65 6.25
N GLN A 14 -10.05 -22.27 7.48
CA GLN A 14 -10.15 -20.91 7.99
C GLN A 14 -9.08 -19.96 7.42
N ALA A 15 -8.08 -20.50 6.69
CA ALA A 15 -7.05 -19.69 6.03
C ALA A 15 -7.37 -19.36 4.56
N CYS A 16 -8.03 -20.26 3.81
CA CYS A 16 -8.26 -20.05 2.37
C CYS A 16 -9.67 -20.37 1.88
N GLY A 17 -10.57 -20.84 2.75
CA GLY A 17 -11.95 -21.18 2.39
C GLY A 17 -12.10 -22.49 1.61
N TYR A 18 -11.03 -23.28 1.42
CA TYR A 18 -11.13 -24.60 0.78
C TYR A 18 -12.01 -25.52 1.62
N ASP A 19 -12.99 -26.16 1.01
CA ASP A 19 -13.90 -27.10 1.65
C ASP A 19 -13.62 -28.56 1.27
N THR A 20 -13.85 -29.46 2.20
CA THR A 20 -13.72 -30.89 2.00
C THR A 20 -14.71 -31.65 2.86
N SER A 21 -15.14 -32.82 2.39
CA SER A 21 -16.09 -33.68 3.11
C SER A 21 -15.48 -34.42 4.32
N LYS A 22 -14.15 -34.39 4.47
CA LYS A 22 -13.42 -35.08 5.56
C LYS A 22 -12.36 -34.15 6.13
N TRP A 23 -12.16 -34.21 7.44
CA TRP A 23 -11.05 -33.51 8.06
C TRP A 23 -9.70 -34.07 7.60
N VAL A 24 -8.80 -33.17 7.22
CA VAL A 24 -7.40 -33.48 6.89
C VAL A 24 -6.49 -32.54 7.65
N GLY A 25 -5.38 -33.03 8.19
CA GLY A 25 -4.47 -32.21 9.03
C GLY A 25 -3.80 -31.07 8.27
N LYS A 26 -3.64 -31.17 6.93
CA LYS A 26 -3.06 -30.15 6.07
C LYS A 26 -4.07 -29.77 4.98
N CYS A 27 -4.35 -28.50 4.84
CA CYS A 27 -5.29 -28.02 3.82
C CYS A 27 -4.74 -28.26 2.41
N PRO A 28 -5.49 -28.95 1.51
CA PRO A 28 -5.06 -29.17 0.12
C PRO A 28 -4.98 -27.89 -0.71
N GLY A 29 -5.77 -26.87 -0.34
CA GLY A 29 -5.84 -25.60 -1.09
C GLY A 29 -4.67 -24.66 -0.81
N CYS A 30 -4.28 -24.47 0.46
CA CYS A 30 -3.23 -23.51 0.83
C CYS A 30 -2.02 -24.14 1.55
N GLY A 31 -2.07 -25.43 1.88
CA GLY A 31 -0.99 -26.12 2.59
C GLY A 31 -0.87 -25.82 4.08
N ALA A 32 -1.75 -25.01 4.67
CA ALA A 32 -1.76 -24.71 6.09
C ALA A 32 -2.16 -25.91 6.93
N TRP A 33 -1.55 -26.06 8.12
CA TRP A 33 -1.85 -27.14 9.05
C TRP A 33 -2.92 -26.76 10.06
N ASN A 34 -3.81 -27.70 10.40
CA ASN A 34 -4.83 -27.58 11.45
C ASN A 34 -5.80 -26.37 11.27
N THR A 35 -6.09 -26.01 10.02
CA THR A 35 -6.97 -24.87 9.68
C THR A 35 -8.37 -25.30 9.25
N LEU A 36 -8.66 -26.60 9.19
CA LEU A 36 -9.96 -27.13 8.79
C LEU A 36 -10.89 -27.24 10.02
N VAL A 37 -12.01 -26.52 9.97
CA VAL A 37 -13.05 -26.51 11.00
C VAL A 37 -14.32 -27.11 10.41
N GLU A 38 -15.03 -27.95 11.21
CA GLU A 38 -16.29 -28.53 10.79
C GLU A 38 -17.39 -27.47 10.79
N GLU A 39 -18.01 -27.25 9.65
CA GLU A 39 -19.13 -26.33 9.45
C GLU A 39 -20.33 -27.10 8.89
N THR A 40 -21.53 -26.73 9.32
CA THR A 40 -22.77 -27.31 8.79
C THR A 40 -23.10 -26.61 7.49
N VAL A 41 -23.01 -27.32 6.37
CA VAL A 41 -23.39 -26.80 5.06
C VAL A 41 -24.89 -27.01 4.87
N ALA A 42 -25.63 -25.93 4.63
CA ALA A 42 -27.02 -26.02 4.19
C ALA A 42 -27.06 -26.82 2.87
N PRO A 43 -28.08 -27.69 2.63
CA PRO A 43 -28.17 -28.40 1.35
C PRO A 43 -28.25 -27.37 0.22
N GLU A 44 -27.33 -27.44 -0.72
CA GLU A 44 -27.44 -26.69 -1.97
C GLU A 44 -28.81 -27.00 -2.59
N SER A 45 -29.66 -25.96 -2.68
CA SER A 45 -30.73 -25.98 -3.64
C SER A 45 -30.04 -26.06 -5.01
N ALA A 46 -30.40 -27.04 -5.83
CA ALA A 46 -29.75 -27.41 -7.09
C ALA A 46 -29.71 -26.31 -8.19
N GLU A 47 -29.86 -25.05 -7.82
CA GLU A 47 -29.83 -23.86 -8.68
C GLU A 47 -28.78 -22.81 -8.26
N GLY A 48 -27.93 -23.11 -7.26
CA GLY A 48 -26.97 -22.16 -6.68
C GLY A 48 -25.55 -22.22 -7.26
N GLY A 49 -25.39 -22.31 -8.56
CA GLY A 49 -24.15 -21.81 -9.18
C GLY A 49 -24.07 -20.30 -8.97
N LEU A 50 -22.88 -19.74 -8.79
CA LEU A 50 -22.58 -18.32 -8.61
C LEU A 50 -23.25 -17.48 -9.73
N ARG A 51 -24.57 -17.36 -9.69
CA ARG A 51 -25.34 -16.44 -10.52
C ARG A 51 -25.24 -15.08 -9.82
N LEU A 52 -24.16 -14.36 -10.11
CA LEU A 52 -24.18 -12.92 -10.11
C LEU A 52 -25.33 -12.55 -11.05
N GLY A 53 -26.52 -12.32 -10.51
CA GLY A 53 -27.71 -11.94 -11.25
C GLY A 53 -27.56 -10.54 -11.85
N LEU A 54 -26.67 -10.45 -12.83
CA LEU A 54 -26.60 -9.33 -13.74
C LEU A 54 -27.71 -9.56 -14.77
N SER A 55 -28.87 -8.93 -14.51
CA SER A 55 -30.06 -8.87 -15.37
C SER A 55 -30.59 -10.21 -15.89
N ASP A 56 -31.77 -10.60 -15.45
CA ASP A 56 -32.64 -11.54 -16.18
C ASP A 56 -32.87 -10.98 -17.59
N GLY A 57 -32.25 -11.61 -18.62
CA GLY A 57 -32.53 -11.32 -20.02
C GLY A 57 -31.50 -10.49 -20.79
N ALA A 58 -30.27 -10.29 -20.29
CA ALA A 58 -29.21 -9.62 -21.05
C ALA A 58 -28.92 -10.38 -22.36
N ARG A 59 -29.15 -9.76 -23.51
CA ARG A 59 -28.74 -10.28 -24.82
C ARG A 59 -27.26 -9.94 -25.04
N PRO A 60 -26.48 -10.83 -25.70
CA PRO A 60 -25.12 -10.47 -26.12
C PRO A 60 -25.16 -9.21 -26.99
N VAL A 61 -24.31 -8.24 -26.65
CA VAL A 61 -24.15 -6.98 -27.40
C VAL A 61 -22.70 -6.92 -27.88
N ALA A 62 -22.48 -6.50 -29.12
CA ALA A 62 -21.12 -6.28 -29.61
C ALA A 62 -20.41 -5.20 -28.77
N VAL A 63 -19.11 -5.40 -28.47
CA VAL A 63 -18.36 -4.45 -27.64
C VAL A 63 -18.39 -3.03 -28.17
N GLY A 64 -18.40 -2.86 -29.51
CA GLY A 64 -18.49 -1.55 -30.16
C GLY A 64 -19.87 -0.85 -30.01
N ASP A 65 -20.93 -1.60 -29.69
CA ASP A 65 -22.29 -1.07 -29.51
C ASP A 65 -22.60 -0.79 -28.03
N VAL A 66 -21.65 -1.12 -27.11
CA VAL A 66 -21.78 -0.76 -25.70
C VAL A 66 -21.48 0.73 -25.57
N ALA A 67 -22.50 1.52 -25.22
CA ALA A 67 -22.32 2.93 -24.91
C ALA A 67 -21.34 3.07 -23.76
N VAL A 68 -20.20 3.65 -24.02
CA VAL A 68 -19.25 4.08 -22.98
C VAL A 68 -19.78 5.42 -22.48
N GLU A 69 -20.76 5.37 -21.59
CA GLU A 69 -21.06 6.55 -20.80
C GLU A 69 -19.86 6.80 -19.90
N ASP A 70 -19.32 8.02 -19.91
CA ASP A 70 -18.35 8.46 -18.92
C ASP A 70 -19.05 8.35 -17.55
N MET A 71 -18.79 7.25 -16.83
CA MET A 71 -19.33 7.08 -15.48
C MET A 71 -18.63 8.11 -14.59
N PRO A 72 -19.35 9.15 -14.11
CA PRO A 72 -18.74 10.16 -13.27
C PRO A 72 -18.24 9.51 -11.99
N ARG A 73 -16.96 9.69 -11.69
CA ARG A 73 -16.36 9.22 -10.43
C ARG A 73 -16.72 10.17 -9.31
N PHE A 74 -17.00 9.63 -8.13
CA PHE A 74 -17.17 10.44 -6.92
C PHE A 74 -15.79 10.76 -6.34
N LEU A 75 -15.53 12.03 -6.11
CA LEU A 75 -14.29 12.45 -5.41
C LEU A 75 -14.47 12.26 -3.90
N THR A 76 -13.45 11.74 -3.25
CA THR A 76 -13.47 11.44 -1.81
C THR A 76 -13.08 12.63 -0.94
N GLY A 77 -12.74 13.77 -1.56
CA GLY A 77 -12.16 14.93 -0.87
C GLY A 77 -10.72 14.72 -0.41
N SER A 78 -10.13 13.56 -0.72
CA SER A 78 -8.74 13.22 -0.47
C SER A 78 -8.04 12.91 -1.79
N GLY A 79 -7.12 13.78 -2.21
CA GLY A 79 -6.35 13.58 -3.44
C GLY A 79 -5.47 12.32 -3.40
N GLU A 80 -5.02 11.92 -2.22
CA GLU A 80 -4.23 10.71 -2.02
C GLU A 80 -5.09 9.44 -2.13
N LEU A 81 -6.32 9.45 -1.61
CA LEU A 81 -7.27 8.34 -1.78
C LEU A 81 -7.76 8.25 -3.22
N ASP A 82 -8.13 9.38 -3.83
CA ASP A 82 -8.59 9.43 -5.23
C ASP A 82 -7.52 8.92 -6.19
N ARG A 83 -6.25 9.24 -5.96
CA ARG A 83 -5.11 8.72 -6.73
C ARG A 83 -5.06 7.20 -6.69
N VAL A 84 -5.12 6.60 -5.49
CA VAL A 84 -5.04 5.15 -5.32
C VAL A 84 -6.25 4.44 -5.92
N LEU A 85 -7.41 5.09 -5.91
CA LEU A 85 -8.62 4.61 -6.57
C LEU A 85 -8.57 4.74 -8.11
N GLY A 86 -7.58 5.48 -8.64
CA GLY A 86 -7.45 5.73 -10.09
C GLY A 86 -8.28 6.92 -10.56
N GLY A 87 -8.51 7.91 -9.69
CA GLY A 87 -9.23 9.15 -9.97
C GLY A 87 -10.61 9.26 -9.31
N GLY A 88 -10.88 8.49 -8.26
CA GLY A 88 -12.13 8.53 -7.48
C GLY A 88 -12.93 7.24 -7.51
N VAL A 89 -14.06 7.23 -6.83
CA VAL A 89 -14.95 6.07 -6.62
C VAL A 89 -15.87 5.88 -7.81
N ILE A 90 -15.96 4.66 -8.32
CA ILE A 90 -16.83 4.32 -9.45
C ILE A 90 -18.18 3.79 -8.93
N PRO A 91 -19.33 4.31 -9.41
CA PRO A 91 -20.64 3.76 -9.09
C PRO A 91 -20.73 2.26 -9.40
N GLY A 92 -21.38 1.49 -8.53
CA GLY A 92 -21.48 0.04 -8.67
C GLY A 92 -20.18 -0.74 -8.43
N SER A 93 -19.11 -0.09 -7.98
CA SER A 93 -17.84 -0.75 -7.61
C SER A 93 -17.78 -1.10 -6.12
N MET A 94 -17.02 -2.15 -5.80
CA MET A 94 -16.76 -2.56 -4.43
C MET A 94 -15.27 -2.46 -4.12
N VAL A 95 -14.93 -1.61 -3.15
CA VAL A 95 -13.58 -1.33 -2.68
C VAL A 95 -13.38 -1.94 -1.30
N LEU A 96 -12.45 -2.86 -1.17
CA LEU A 96 -12.03 -3.43 0.12
C LEU A 96 -10.84 -2.66 0.67
N ILE A 97 -10.96 -2.14 1.89
CA ILE A 97 -9.89 -1.41 2.60
C ILE A 97 -9.47 -2.23 3.81
N VAL A 98 -8.25 -2.73 3.79
CA VAL A 98 -7.70 -3.63 4.80
C VAL A 98 -6.44 -3.05 5.44
N GLY A 99 -6.10 -3.53 6.63
CA GLY A 99 -4.91 -3.12 7.37
C GLY A 99 -5.05 -3.41 8.85
N ASP A 100 -3.99 -3.15 9.61
CA ASP A 100 -3.93 -3.39 11.04
C ASP A 100 -5.01 -2.64 11.82
N PRO A 101 -5.46 -3.17 12.97
CA PRO A 101 -6.33 -2.43 13.88
C PRO A 101 -5.66 -1.13 14.34
N GLY A 102 -6.41 -0.01 14.25
CA GLY A 102 -5.93 1.31 14.66
C GLY A 102 -5.10 2.08 13.62
N VAL A 103 -4.88 1.54 12.41
CA VAL A 103 -4.14 2.24 11.33
C VAL A 103 -4.89 3.46 10.77
N GLY A 104 -6.21 3.55 10.95
CA GLY A 104 -7.03 4.69 10.53
C GLY A 104 -8.09 4.39 9.47
N LYS A 105 -8.37 3.12 9.14
CA LYS A 105 -9.34 2.71 8.11
C LYS A 105 -10.72 3.37 8.27
N SER A 106 -11.32 3.23 9.44
CA SER A 106 -12.65 3.80 9.76
C SER A 106 -12.65 5.33 9.73
N SER A 107 -11.52 5.98 10.06
CA SER A 107 -11.39 7.44 9.97
C SER A 107 -11.30 7.91 8.53
N LEU A 108 -10.55 7.19 7.68
CA LEU A 108 -10.46 7.47 6.25
C LEU A 108 -11.81 7.31 5.55
N THR A 109 -12.49 6.18 5.79
CA THR A 109 -13.78 5.91 5.15
C THR A 109 -14.88 6.85 5.61
N LEU A 110 -14.92 7.22 6.91
CA LEU A 110 -15.90 8.17 7.43
C LEU A 110 -15.71 9.57 6.86
N ARG A 111 -14.44 10.02 6.73
CA ARG A 111 -14.12 11.30 6.12
C ARG A 111 -14.51 11.34 4.64
N ALA A 112 -14.14 10.31 3.88
CA ALA A 112 -14.53 10.17 2.48
C ALA A 112 -16.06 10.14 2.31
N ALA A 113 -16.76 9.40 3.18
CA ALA A 113 -18.21 9.34 3.21
C ALA A 113 -18.86 10.72 3.42
N ALA A 114 -18.31 11.52 4.35
CA ALA A 114 -18.82 12.85 4.62
C ALA A 114 -18.57 13.84 3.46
N GLU A 115 -17.42 13.77 2.80
CA GLU A 115 -17.13 14.64 1.64
C GLU A 115 -18.06 14.30 0.46
N ILE A 116 -18.26 13.01 0.18
CA ILE A 116 -19.20 12.56 -0.86
C ILE A 116 -20.63 13.00 -0.51
N ALA A 117 -21.01 12.94 0.77
CA ALA A 117 -22.33 13.42 1.22
C ALA A 117 -22.48 14.93 1.07
N ARG A 118 -21.43 15.74 1.29
CA ARG A 118 -21.43 17.19 1.07
C ARG A 118 -21.61 17.57 -0.40
N GLU A 119 -21.26 16.69 -1.32
CA GLU A 119 -21.55 16.85 -2.75
C GLU A 119 -23.00 16.49 -3.12
N GLY A 120 -23.88 16.29 -2.13
CA GLY A 120 -25.31 15.98 -2.33
C GLY A 120 -25.59 14.52 -2.64
N LYS A 121 -24.65 13.60 -2.38
CA LYS A 121 -24.81 12.17 -2.55
C LYS A 121 -25.29 11.53 -1.25
N ARG A 122 -26.32 10.70 -1.31
CA ARG A 122 -26.74 9.95 -0.10
C ARG A 122 -25.75 8.84 0.22
N VAL A 123 -25.28 8.84 1.46
CA VAL A 123 -24.31 7.88 1.97
C VAL A 123 -24.91 7.13 3.14
N LEU A 124 -24.83 5.79 3.12
CA LEU A 124 -25.19 4.93 4.24
C LEU A 124 -23.93 4.33 4.87
N TYR A 125 -23.65 4.70 6.11
CA TYR A 125 -22.56 4.15 6.91
C TYR A 125 -23.11 3.12 7.89
N VAL A 126 -22.77 1.85 7.65
CA VAL A 126 -23.15 0.72 8.49
C VAL A 126 -21.98 0.35 9.39
N THR A 127 -22.17 0.43 10.70
CA THR A 127 -21.17 -0.01 11.69
C THR A 127 -21.65 -1.28 12.39
N GLY A 128 -20.78 -2.27 12.47
CA GLY A 128 -21.03 -3.49 13.27
C GLY A 128 -20.24 -3.55 14.57
N GLU A 129 -19.34 -2.60 14.80
CA GLU A 129 -18.45 -2.58 15.98
C GLU A 129 -18.76 -1.44 16.94
N GLU A 130 -19.26 -0.31 16.44
CA GLU A 130 -19.50 0.88 17.21
C GLU A 130 -20.99 1.25 17.24
N SER A 131 -21.40 1.89 18.30
CA SER A 131 -22.74 2.52 18.35
C SER A 131 -22.78 3.78 17.48
N THR A 132 -23.95 4.17 17.02
CA THR A 132 -24.17 5.41 16.25
C THR A 132 -23.64 6.64 17.01
N ARG A 133 -23.70 6.66 18.34
CA ARG A 133 -23.14 7.72 19.19
C ARG A 133 -21.61 7.78 19.09
N GLN A 134 -20.92 6.65 19.10
CA GLN A 134 -19.45 6.60 18.96
C GLN A 134 -19.02 7.07 17.58
N VAL A 135 -19.71 6.63 16.52
CA VAL A 135 -19.48 7.12 15.16
C VAL A 135 -19.70 8.63 15.09
N ARG A 136 -20.75 9.16 15.71
CA ARG A 136 -21.02 10.62 15.78
C ARG A 136 -19.88 11.37 16.46
N MET A 137 -19.39 10.91 17.61
CA MET A 137 -18.25 11.53 18.31
C MET A 137 -16.98 11.52 17.46
N ARG A 138 -16.75 10.45 16.70
CA ARG A 138 -15.64 10.37 15.74
C ARG A 138 -15.84 11.35 14.59
N ALA A 139 -17.04 11.43 14.03
CA ALA A 139 -17.37 12.37 12.95
C ALA A 139 -17.17 13.82 13.39
N ASP A 140 -17.59 14.21 14.61
CA ASP A 140 -17.36 15.54 15.17
C ASP A 140 -15.87 15.87 15.24
N ARG A 141 -15.05 14.94 15.75
CA ARG A 141 -13.59 15.11 15.86
C ARG A 141 -12.90 15.25 14.48
N LEU A 142 -13.39 14.53 13.48
CA LEU A 142 -12.85 14.54 12.13
C LEU A 142 -13.41 15.66 11.25
N GLY A 143 -14.37 16.45 11.75
CA GLY A 143 -15.13 17.40 10.94
C GLY A 143 -15.94 16.71 9.82
N ALA A 144 -16.31 15.44 10.00
CA ALA A 144 -16.98 14.60 9.01
C ALA A 144 -18.51 14.56 9.21
N ILE A 145 -19.13 15.73 9.32
CA ILE A 145 -20.59 15.88 9.47
C ILE A 145 -21.17 16.35 8.14
N ALA A 146 -22.22 15.68 7.68
CA ALA A 146 -22.98 16.04 6.49
C ALA A 146 -24.45 15.57 6.65
N ASP A 147 -25.39 16.30 6.06
CA ASP A 147 -26.83 16.05 6.20
C ASP A 147 -27.23 14.74 5.48
N ASP A 148 -26.61 14.43 4.36
CA ASP A 148 -26.87 13.22 3.56
C ASP A 148 -26.00 12.00 4.00
N LEU A 149 -25.33 12.07 5.14
CA LEU A 149 -24.60 10.95 5.74
C LEU A 149 -25.46 10.27 6.82
N PHE A 150 -26.05 9.13 6.47
CA PHE A 150 -26.85 8.29 7.36
C PHE A 150 -26.01 7.24 8.03
N VAL A 151 -26.19 7.04 9.34
CA VAL A 151 -25.43 6.06 10.14
C VAL A 151 -26.38 5.07 10.79
N VAL A 152 -26.10 3.78 10.69
CA VAL A 152 -26.83 2.72 11.37
C VAL A 152 -25.88 1.72 12.01
N SER A 153 -26.22 1.26 13.24
CA SER A 153 -25.53 0.15 13.90
C SER A 153 -26.33 -1.13 13.64
N GLU A 154 -25.86 -1.94 12.68
CA GLU A 154 -26.54 -3.19 12.27
C GLU A 154 -25.50 -4.20 11.77
N THR A 155 -25.75 -5.49 12.06
CA THR A 155 -24.87 -6.60 11.68
C THR A 155 -25.58 -7.65 10.82
N ASN A 156 -26.91 -7.66 10.81
CA ASN A 156 -27.71 -8.57 9.98
C ASN A 156 -27.82 -8.02 8.55
N LEU A 157 -27.28 -8.75 7.57
CA LEU A 157 -27.26 -8.32 6.17
C LEU A 157 -28.67 -8.15 5.55
N GLU A 158 -29.65 -8.95 5.96
CA GLU A 158 -31.04 -8.78 5.48
C GLU A 158 -31.61 -7.42 5.91
N ARG A 159 -31.37 -7.01 7.17
CA ARG A 159 -31.79 -5.70 7.67
C ARG A 159 -31.02 -4.55 7.00
N ILE A 160 -29.72 -4.76 6.76
CA ILE A 160 -28.90 -3.79 5.99
C ILE A 160 -29.51 -3.59 4.60
N THR A 161 -29.97 -4.66 3.93
CA THR A 161 -30.65 -4.56 2.63
C THR A 161 -31.91 -3.69 2.70
N VAL A 162 -32.73 -3.83 3.77
CA VAL A 162 -33.90 -2.96 3.98
C VAL A 162 -33.50 -1.49 4.15
N HIS A 163 -32.40 -1.23 4.86
CA HIS A 163 -31.88 0.15 4.99
C HIS A 163 -31.38 0.69 3.64
N ILE A 164 -30.72 -0.12 2.79
CA ILE A 164 -30.29 0.25 1.44
C ILE A 164 -31.52 0.64 0.60
N GLU A 165 -32.58 -0.16 0.62
CA GLU A 165 -33.81 0.11 -0.15
C GLU A 165 -34.53 1.37 0.33
N THR A 166 -34.46 1.68 1.64
CA THR A 166 -35.12 2.84 2.26
C THR A 166 -34.33 4.12 1.98
N VAL A 167 -32.98 4.12 2.21
CA VAL A 167 -32.13 5.28 2.05
C VAL A 167 -31.78 5.53 0.59
N LYS A 168 -31.69 4.47 -0.23
CA LYS A 168 -31.22 4.47 -1.63
C LYS A 168 -29.89 5.21 -1.75
N PRO A 169 -28.82 4.75 -1.07
CA PRO A 169 -27.55 5.44 -1.05
C PRO A 169 -26.83 5.30 -2.40
N GLU A 170 -25.99 6.27 -2.73
CA GLU A 170 -25.03 6.20 -3.84
C GLU A 170 -23.69 5.62 -3.39
N LEU A 171 -23.37 5.77 -2.08
CA LEU A 171 -22.23 5.12 -1.41
C LEU A 171 -22.70 4.36 -0.18
N LEU A 172 -22.28 3.10 -0.08
CA LEU A 172 -22.44 2.25 1.10
C LEU A 172 -21.08 2.05 1.77
N VAL A 173 -20.98 2.26 3.07
CA VAL A 173 -19.80 1.91 3.87
C VAL A 173 -20.14 0.81 4.85
N ILE A 174 -19.38 -0.28 4.87
CA ILE A 174 -19.49 -1.39 5.83
C ILE A 174 -18.24 -1.40 6.71
N ASP A 175 -18.40 -1.14 8.01
CA ASP A 175 -17.30 -1.07 9.00
C ASP A 175 -17.62 -1.93 10.24
N SER A 176 -17.19 -3.19 10.29
CA SER A 176 -16.37 -3.97 9.37
C SER A 176 -17.09 -5.20 8.83
N ILE A 177 -16.59 -5.78 7.75
CA ILE A 177 -17.18 -6.99 7.13
C ILE A 177 -17.18 -8.20 8.08
N GLN A 178 -16.26 -8.25 9.03
CA GLN A 178 -16.15 -9.35 9.98
C GLN A 178 -17.33 -9.43 10.97
N THR A 179 -18.04 -8.33 11.18
CA THR A 179 -19.19 -8.28 12.07
C THR A 179 -20.51 -8.59 11.38
N ILE A 180 -20.55 -8.49 10.04
CA ILE A 180 -21.75 -8.73 9.26
C ILE A 180 -22.01 -10.23 9.11
N PHE A 181 -23.27 -10.62 9.22
CA PHE A 181 -23.67 -12.01 9.07
C PHE A 181 -24.99 -12.17 8.31
N ARG A 182 -25.15 -13.32 7.71
CA ARG A 182 -26.40 -13.80 7.10
C ARG A 182 -27.00 -14.88 8.01
N PRO A 183 -28.31 -14.78 8.39
CA PRO A 183 -28.94 -15.76 9.27
C PRO A 183 -29.05 -17.17 8.66
N ASP A 184 -29.11 -17.28 7.34
CA ASP A 184 -29.21 -18.55 6.60
C ASP A 184 -27.87 -19.30 6.54
N VAL A 185 -26.74 -18.65 6.83
CA VAL A 185 -25.42 -19.26 6.91
C VAL A 185 -25.12 -19.68 8.36
N THR A 186 -24.91 -20.96 8.59
CA THR A 186 -24.84 -21.54 9.96
C THR A 186 -23.52 -21.31 10.69
N SER A 187 -22.48 -20.83 10.00
CA SER A 187 -21.19 -20.50 10.62
C SER A 187 -21.24 -19.19 11.42
N ALA A 188 -20.34 -19.06 12.39
CA ALA A 188 -20.29 -17.88 13.25
C ALA A 188 -19.93 -16.60 12.47
N PRO A 189 -20.43 -15.41 12.90
CA PRO A 189 -19.96 -14.12 12.36
C PRO A 189 -18.44 -14.02 12.37
N GLY A 190 -17.84 -13.45 11.32
CA GLY A 190 -16.39 -13.34 11.17
C GLY A 190 -15.68 -14.59 10.65
N SER A 191 -16.38 -15.74 10.52
CA SER A 191 -15.84 -16.91 9.83
C SER A 191 -15.64 -16.64 8.34
N VAL A 192 -14.74 -17.38 7.70
CA VAL A 192 -14.44 -17.23 6.26
C VAL A 192 -15.70 -17.41 5.40
N SER A 193 -16.55 -18.38 5.77
CA SER A 193 -17.80 -18.64 5.06
C SER A 193 -18.77 -17.45 5.16
N GLN A 194 -18.98 -16.90 6.37
CA GLN A 194 -19.86 -15.73 6.57
C GLN A 194 -19.32 -14.53 5.81
N VAL A 195 -18.02 -14.22 5.93
CA VAL A 195 -17.39 -13.09 5.27
C VAL A 195 -17.50 -13.20 3.76
N ARG A 196 -17.30 -14.40 3.19
CA ARG A 196 -17.48 -14.68 1.77
C ARG A 196 -18.90 -14.45 1.31
N GLU A 197 -19.88 -15.10 1.96
CA GLU A 197 -21.29 -15.02 1.54
C GLU A 197 -21.85 -13.60 1.69
N CYS A 198 -21.51 -12.90 2.77
CA CYS A 198 -21.88 -11.50 2.93
C CYS A 198 -21.27 -10.61 1.85
N SER A 199 -20.01 -10.84 1.48
CA SER A 199 -19.33 -10.02 0.46
C SER A 199 -19.87 -10.27 -0.96
N VAL A 200 -20.25 -11.52 -1.29
CA VAL A 200 -20.91 -11.84 -2.57
C VAL A 200 -22.25 -11.12 -2.65
N GLU A 201 -23.04 -11.14 -1.59
CA GLU A 201 -24.35 -10.47 -1.57
C GLU A 201 -24.20 -8.94 -1.61
N LEU A 202 -23.24 -8.35 -0.88
CA LEU A 202 -22.96 -6.91 -0.96
C LEU A 202 -22.51 -6.51 -2.37
N LEU A 203 -21.69 -7.31 -3.04
CA LEU A 203 -21.31 -7.05 -4.44
C LEU A 203 -22.53 -7.12 -5.37
N ARG A 204 -23.43 -8.11 -5.17
CA ARG A 204 -24.67 -8.22 -5.93
C ARG A 204 -25.54 -6.97 -5.76
N LEU A 205 -25.72 -6.50 -4.52
CA LEU A 205 -26.47 -5.28 -4.22
C LEU A 205 -25.81 -4.06 -4.87
N ALA A 206 -24.49 -3.92 -4.74
CA ALA A 206 -23.72 -2.83 -5.35
C ALA A 206 -23.93 -2.77 -6.87
N LYS A 207 -23.84 -3.92 -7.57
CA LYS A 207 -24.02 -4.01 -9.02
C LYS A 207 -25.49 -3.78 -9.44
N THR A 208 -26.44 -4.34 -8.69
CA THR A 208 -27.88 -4.25 -9.02
C THR A 208 -28.41 -2.82 -8.89
N TYR A 209 -28.01 -2.12 -7.83
CA TYR A 209 -28.50 -0.77 -7.54
C TYR A 209 -27.54 0.34 -8.01
N GLY A 210 -26.39 0.00 -8.62
CA GLY A 210 -25.38 0.98 -9.02
C GLY A 210 -24.70 1.69 -7.85
N ILE A 211 -24.70 1.10 -6.65
CA ILE A 211 -24.16 1.68 -5.41
C ILE A 211 -22.66 1.41 -5.34
N ALA A 212 -21.85 2.44 -5.12
CA ALA A 212 -20.47 2.25 -4.74
C ALA A 212 -20.36 1.71 -3.30
N ALA A 213 -19.46 0.77 -3.02
CA ALA A 213 -19.33 0.19 -1.70
C ALA A 213 -17.89 0.24 -1.18
N PHE A 214 -17.68 0.84 -0.01
CA PHE A 214 -16.45 0.71 0.79
C PHE A 214 -16.66 -0.36 1.86
N VAL A 215 -15.81 -1.36 1.87
CA VAL A 215 -15.84 -2.46 2.84
C VAL A 215 -14.54 -2.44 3.62
N VAL A 216 -14.64 -2.22 4.93
CA VAL A 216 -13.50 -2.24 5.84
C VAL A 216 -13.26 -3.65 6.34
N GLY A 217 -12.01 -4.10 6.30
CA GLY A 217 -11.56 -5.38 6.83
C GLY A 217 -10.32 -5.27 7.73
N HIS A 218 -10.16 -6.24 8.62
CA HIS A 218 -8.99 -6.36 9.49
C HIS A 218 -8.07 -7.49 9.04
N VAL A 219 -6.76 -7.32 9.14
CA VAL A 219 -5.77 -8.38 8.96
C VAL A 219 -5.51 -9.12 10.29
N THR A 220 -5.15 -10.40 10.23
CA THR A 220 -4.68 -11.13 11.41
C THR A 220 -3.26 -10.72 11.79
N LYS A 221 -2.81 -11.09 13.02
CA LYS A 221 -1.44 -10.79 13.51
C LYS A 221 -0.31 -11.33 12.63
N ASP A 222 -0.59 -12.31 11.78
CA ASP A 222 0.38 -12.90 10.84
C ASP A 222 0.40 -12.16 9.48
N GLY A 223 -0.22 -10.97 9.38
CA GLY A 223 -0.31 -10.21 8.14
C GLY A 223 -1.17 -10.87 7.06
N THR A 224 -1.81 -11.99 7.39
CA THR A 224 -2.79 -12.64 6.54
C THR A 224 -4.17 -12.14 6.94
N LEU A 225 -4.96 -11.78 5.97
CA LEU A 225 -6.35 -11.44 6.20
C LEU A 225 -7.09 -12.66 6.79
N ALA A 226 -7.86 -12.54 7.86
CA ALA A 226 -8.83 -13.56 8.25
C ALA A 226 -9.92 -13.65 7.17
N GLY A 227 -9.82 -14.64 6.32
CA GLY A 227 -10.74 -14.86 5.20
C GLY A 227 -10.55 -14.05 3.92
N PRO A 228 -9.45 -13.37 3.66
CA PRO A 228 -9.41 -12.27 2.67
C PRO A 228 -8.78 -12.53 1.33
N ARG A 229 -7.95 -13.54 1.16
CA ARG A 229 -7.60 -13.97 -0.22
C ARG A 229 -8.86 -14.32 -1.02
N VAL A 230 -9.92 -14.76 -0.33
CA VAL A 230 -11.22 -15.02 -0.92
C VAL A 230 -11.90 -13.72 -1.35
N LEU A 231 -11.82 -12.64 -0.54
CA LEU A 231 -12.42 -11.34 -0.86
C LEU A 231 -11.69 -10.62 -1.99
N GLU A 232 -10.37 -10.75 -2.08
CA GLU A 232 -9.56 -10.13 -3.14
C GLU A 232 -10.03 -10.55 -4.54
N HIS A 233 -10.55 -11.76 -4.69
CA HIS A 233 -11.09 -12.21 -5.98
C HIS A 233 -12.51 -11.68 -6.25
N ILE A 234 -13.29 -11.41 -5.21
CA ILE A 234 -14.68 -10.95 -5.32
C ILE A 234 -14.75 -9.46 -5.64
N VAL A 235 -14.00 -8.62 -4.92
CA VAL A 235 -14.07 -7.16 -5.02
C VAL A 235 -13.37 -6.61 -6.27
N ASP A 236 -13.72 -5.38 -6.66
CA ASP A 236 -13.13 -4.70 -7.82
C ASP A 236 -11.78 -4.06 -7.48
N THR A 237 -11.64 -3.51 -6.27
CA THR A 237 -10.43 -2.84 -5.79
C THR A 237 -10.07 -3.31 -4.38
N VAL A 238 -8.79 -3.53 -4.12
CA VAL A 238 -8.24 -3.87 -2.80
C VAL A 238 -7.17 -2.87 -2.44
N LEU A 239 -7.36 -2.19 -1.31
CA LEU A 239 -6.44 -1.21 -0.75
C LEU A 239 -5.89 -1.71 0.57
N TYR A 240 -4.56 -1.78 0.68
CA TYR A 240 -3.86 -2.10 1.93
C TYR A 240 -3.43 -0.82 2.62
N PHE A 241 -3.84 -0.66 3.87
CA PHE A 241 -3.47 0.46 4.71
C PHE A 241 -2.39 0.02 5.69
N GLU A 242 -1.17 0.47 5.45
CA GLU A 242 0.05 0.10 6.16
C GLU A 242 0.51 1.26 7.07
N GLY A 243 1.14 0.92 8.16
CA GLY A 243 1.80 1.89 9.06
C GLY A 243 1.95 1.35 10.47
N GLU A 244 3.11 1.54 11.06
CA GLU A 244 3.34 1.19 12.46
C GLU A 244 2.50 2.09 13.38
N ARG A 245 2.06 1.55 14.51
CA ARG A 245 1.19 2.28 15.46
C ARG A 245 1.78 3.59 15.95
N ASN A 246 3.11 3.66 16.05
CA ASN A 246 3.84 4.83 16.52
C ASN A 246 4.42 5.70 15.39
N ALA A 247 4.26 5.30 14.13
CA ALA A 247 4.72 6.10 13.01
C ALA A 247 3.73 7.25 12.73
N GLN A 248 4.25 8.40 12.39
CA GLN A 248 3.47 9.58 12.05
C GLN A 248 2.72 9.41 10.71
N PHE A 249 3.28 8.59 9.81
CA PHE A 249 2.77 8.42 8.46
C PHE A 249 2.09 7.07 8.26
N ARG A 250 1.17 7.07 7.30
CA ARG A 250 0.41 5.90 6.84
C ARG A 250 0.47 5.82 5.33
N ILE A 251 0.62 4.62 4.81
CA ILE A 251 0.69 4.34 3.37
C ILE A 251 -0.54 3.53 2.97
N LEU A 252 -1.25 3.96 1.94
CA LEU A 252 -2.34 3.23 1.33
C LEU A 252 -1.90 2.71 -0.03
N ARG A 253 -1.86 1.40 -0.22
CA ARG A 253 -1.44 0.76 -1.49
C ARG A 253 -2.62 0.11 -2.20
N ALA A 254 -2.70 0.29 -3.51
CA ALA A 254 -3.56 -0.53 -4.34
C ALA A 254 -2.88 -1.88 -4.62
N VAL A 255 -3.47 -2.98 -4.15
CA VAL A 255 -3.01 -4.35 -4.44
C VAL A 255 -3.78 -4.93 -5.62
N LYS A 256 -5.03 -4.53 -5.77
CA LYS A 256 -5.89 -4.84 -6.91
C LYS A 256 -6.70 -3.60 -7.27
N ASN A 257 -6.75 -3.26 -8.54
CA ASN A 257 -7.61 -2.20 -9.03
C ASN A 257 -8.03 -2.48 -10.49
N ARG A 258 -9.33 -2.75 -10.72
CA ARG A 258 -9.87 -2.99 -12.07
C ARG A 258 -10.03 -1.71 -12.88
N PHE A 259 -9.98 -0.55 -12.22
CA PHE A 259 -10.31 0.74 -12.79
C PHE A 259 -9.12 1.71 -12.84
N GLY A 260 -7.95 1.26 -12.40
CA GLY A 260 -6.74 2.04 -12.35
C GLY A 260 -5.50 1.19 -12.17
N SER A 261 -4.36 1.85 -11.99
CA SER A 261 -3.07 1.19 -11.73
C SER A 261 -3.06 0.56 -10.35
N THR A 262 -2.48 -0.64 -10.23
CA THR A 262 -2.18 -1.29 -8.95
C THR A 262 -0.87 -0.79 -8.34
N ASN A 263 -0.15 0.08 -9.06
CA ASN A 263 1.13 0.62 -8.60
C ASN A 263 0.98 1.98 -7.88
N GLU A 264 -0.25 2.44 -7.62
CA GLU A 264 -0.46 3.72 -6.95
C GLU A 264 -0.39 3.57 -5.44
N LEU A 265 0.18 4.59 -4.79
CA LEU A 265 0.14 4.74 -3.35
C LEU A 265 -0.35 6.12 -2.92
N GLY A 266 -1.07 6.14 -1.81
CA GLY A 266 -1.48 7.35 -1.09
C GLY A 266 -0.69 7.46 0.20
N LEU A 267 -0.27 8.67 0.56
CA LEU A 267 0.44 8.95 1.78
C LEU A 267 -0.36 9.89 2.68
N PHE A 268 -0.49 9.49 3.94
CA PHE A 268 -1.25 10.22 4.94
C PHE A 268 -0.41 10.47 6.19
N GLU A 269 -0.61 11.63 6.80
CA GLU A 269 -0.10 11.95 8.12
C GLU A 269 -1.20 11.75 9.16
N MET A 270 -0.89 11.03 10.23
CA MET A 270 -1.81 10.84 11.36
C MET A 270 -1.67 12.02 12.32
N ARG A 271 -2.76 12.79 12.50
CA ARG A 271 -2.87 13.88 13.47
C ARG A 271 -4.05 13.67 14.41
N ASP A 272 -4.15 14.47 15.46
CA ASP A 272 -5.28 14.44 16.40
C ASP A 272 -6.63 14.67 15.69
N THR A 273 -6.62 15.46 14.62
CA THR A 273 -7.78 15.73 13.76
C THR A 273 -8.05 14.64 12.73
N GLY A 274 -7.28 13.54 12.72
CA GLY A 274 -7.41 12.43 11.80
C GLY A 274 -6.29 12.34 10.76
N LEU A 275 -6.58 11.68 9.65
CA LEU A 275 -5.65 11.49 8.55
C LEU A 275 -5.65 12.70 7.61
N LEU A 276 -4.49 13.25 7.35
CA LEU A 276 -4.29 14.33 6.38
C LEU A 276 -3.49 13.84 5.19
N ASP A 277 -3.88 14.26 4.01
CA ASP A 277 -3.15 13.99 2.79
C ASP A 277 -1.75 14.60 2.83
N VAL A 278 -0.77 13.87 2.30
CA VAL A 278 0.60 14.34 2.14
C VAL A 278 0.95 14.47 0.65
N PRO A 279 0.65 15.61 0.02
CA PRO A 279 0.91 15.79 -1.40
C PRO A 279 2.40 15.83 -1.74
N ASP A 280 3.23 16.43 -0.88
CA ASP A 280 4.68 16.57 -1.03
C ASP A 280 5.43 15.53 -0.15
N ALA A 281 5.22 14.26 -0.44
CA ALA A 281 5.77 13.15 0.34
C ALA A 281 7.30 13.22 0.53
N SER A 282 8.03 13.65 -0.50
CA SER A 282 9.49 13.73 -0.45
C SER A 282 10.02 14.65 0.64
N LYS A 283 9.29 15.72 1.00
CA LYS A 283 9.70 16.64 2.08
C LYS A 283 9.75 15.96 3.45
N LEU A 284 8.98 14.91 3.63
CA LEU A 284 8.93 14.19 4.91
C LEU A 284 10.13 13.28 5.15
N PHE A 285 10.80 12.88 4.07
CA PHE A 285 11.90 11.92 4.09
C PHE A 285 13.25 12.59 3.89
N LEU A 286 13.27 13.92 3.89
CA LEU A 286 14.48 14.75 3.81
C LEU A 286 14.66 15.47 5.15
N SER A 287 15.87 15.46 5.69
CA SER A 287 16.18 16.22 6.90
C SER A 287 16.39 17.71 6.57
N ASP A 288 15.94 18.59 7.48
CA ASP A 288 16.19 20.04 7.39
C ASP A 288 17.61 20.42 7.86
N ARG A 289 18.45 19.43 8.20
CA ARG A 289 19.81 19.63 8.70
C ARG A 289 20.82 19.78 7.57
N GLU A 290 21.93 20.45 7.87
CA GLU A 290 23.10 20.44 6.99
C GLU A 290 23.56 19.00 6.73
N PRO A 291 23.89 18.66 5.47
CA PRO A 291 24.38 17.31 5.14
C PRO A 291 25.62 16.94 5.92
N ASP A 292 25.64 15.73 6.47
CA ASP A 292 26.81 15.15 7.15
C ASP A 292 27.35 13.97 6.34
N SER A 293 28.56 13.52 6.69
CA SER A 293 29.16 12.32 6.09
C SER A 293 28.27 11.10 6.37
N GLY A 294 28.12 10.25 5.36
CA GLY A 294 27.24 9.09 5.44
C GLY A 294 25.78 9.37 5.06
N THR A 295 25.42 10.61 4.70
CA THR A 295 24.07 10.98 4.30
C THR A 295 23.96 11.15 2.78
N VAL A 296 22.98 10.50 2.16
CA VAL A 296 22.73 10.53 0.71
C VAL A 296 21.24 10.59 0.44
N VAL A 297 20.83 11.44 -0.51
CA VAL A 297 19.45 11.47 -1.00
C VAL A 297 19.32 10.61 -2.25
N VAL A 298 18.38 9.68 -2.20
CA VAL A 298 18.09 8.72 -3.28
C VAL A 298 16.66 8.94 -3.77
N PRO A 299 16.45 9.11 -5.08
CA PRO A 299 15.12 9.11 -5.65
C PRO A 299 14.67 7.67 -5.88
N THR A 300 13.71 7.20 -5.11
CA THR A 300 12.99 5.93 -5.31
C THR A 300 11.72 6.16 -6.11
N VAL A 301 11.16 5.10 -6.68
CA VAL A 301 9.83 5.16 -7.30
C VAL A 301 8.98 4.05 -6.70
N GLU A 302 7.92 4.47 -6.04
CA GLU A 302 6.90 3.59 -5.50
C GLU A 302 5.66 3.66 -6.39
N GLY A 303 5.48 2.61 -7.21
CA GLY A 303 4.46 2.62 -8.25
C GLY A 303 4.76 3.63 -9.36
N THR A 304 3.95 4.67 -9.47
CA THR A 304 4.19 5.79 -10.38
C THR A 304 4.74 7.04 -9.67
N ARG A 305 4.82 7.00 -8.34
CA ARG A 305 5.19 8.17 -7.51
C ARG A 305 6.69 8.18 -7.23
N PRO A 306 7.41 9.20 -7.70
CA PRO A 306 8.79 9.41 -7.27
C PRO A 306 8.81 9.96 -5.84
N LEU A 307 9.71 9.42 -5.03
CA LEU A 307 9.97 9.85 -3.66
C LEU A 307 11.46 10.09 -3.48
N LEU A 308 11.84 11.24 -2.89
CA LEU A 308 13.19 11.44 -2.46
C LEU A 308 13.33 11.01 -1.01
N VAL A 309 14.25 10.09 -0.76
CA VAL A 309 14.44 9.48 0.54
C VAL A 309 15.89 9.66 0.98
N GLU A 310 16.09 10.07 2.22
CA GLU A 310 17.42 10.19 2.80
C GLU A 310 17.87 8.83 3.37
N ILE A 311 19.02 8.38 2.90
CA ILE A 311 19.72 7.21 3.42
C ILE A 311 20.87 7.71 4.30
N GLN A 312 20.94 7.20 5.52
CA GLN A 312 22.00 7.46 6.47
C GLN A 312 22.79 6.18 6.73
N SER A 313 24.13 6.27 6.69
CA SER A 313 25.02 5.18 7.04
C SER A 313 26.04 5.64 8.08
N LEU A 314 26.26 4.79 9.08
CA LEU A 314 27.35 4.94 10.04
C LEU A 314 28.29 3.74 9.90
N VAL A 315 29.55 4.02 9.61
CA VAL A 315 30.63 3.03 9.52
C VAL A 315 31.66 3.35 10.60
N ALA A 316 31.90 2.40 11.48
CA ALA A 316 32.82 2.56 12.60
C ALA A 316 33.78 1.35 12.71
N GLU A 317 35.03 1.60 13.11
CA GLU A 317 35.94 0.51 13.46
C GLU A 317 35.38 -0.32 14.62
N THR A 318 35.48 -1.64 14.52
CA THR A 318 35.00 -2.53 15.58
C THR A 318 36.12 -3.36 16.15
N PRO A 319 36.20 -3.50 17.47
CA PRO A 319 37.09 -4.46 18.14
C PRO A 319 36.52 -5.88 18.17
N TYR A 320 35.26 -6.07 17.71
CA TYR A 320 34.56 -7.34 17.80
C TYR A 320 34.62 -8.16 16.48
N MET A 321 34.62 -9.46 16.62
CA MET A 321 34.51 -10.41 15.49
C MET A 321 33.29 -11.32 15.71
N PRO A 322 32.42 -11.50 14.74
CA PRO A 322 32.34 -10.83 13.42
C PRO A 322 31.82 -9.37 13.52
N PRO A 323 32.19 -8.51 12.56
CA PRO A 323 31.67 -7.14 12.50
C PRO A 323 30.13 -7.10 12.34
N ARG A 324 29.50 -6.14 12.99
CA ARG A 324 28.04 -6.01 13.00
C ARG A 324 27.53 -5.40 11.69
N ARG A 325 26.41 -5.93 11.20
CA ARG A 325 25.68 -5.40 10.04
C ARG A 325 24.22 -5.20 10.44
N THR A 326 23.81 -3.96 10.55
CA THR A 326 22.44 -3.60 10.95
C THR A 326 21.85 -2.68 9.90
N ALA A 327 20.64 -2.98 9.43
CA ALA A 327 19.93 -2.13 8.53
C ALA A 327 18.48 -1.98 9.01
N ASP A 328 17.97 -0.76 8.93
CA ASP A 328 16.58 -0.40 9.16
C ASP A 328 15.97 0.03 7.82
N SER A 329 14.86 -0.62 7.43
CA SER A 329 14.12 -0.37 6.20
C SER A 329 14.85 -0.75 4.89
N VAL A 330 15.95 -1.52 4.98
CA VAL A 330 16.68 -2.13 3.86
C VAL A 330 17.07 -3.56 4.22
N ASP A 331 17.05 -4.49 3.26
CA ASP A 331 17.49 -5.87 3.51
C ASP A 331 19.00 -5.92 3.85
N VAL A 332 19.33 -6.50 5.00
CA VAL A 332 20.71 -6.69 5.47
C VAL A 332 21.54 -7.50 4.48
N LYS A 333 20.95 -8.50 3.80
CA LYS A 333 21.65 -9.31 2.78
C LYS A 333 22.10 -8.45 1.60
N ARG A 334 21.28 -7.47 1.21
CA ARG A 334 21.63 -6.50 0.17
C ARG A 334 22.81 -5.64 0.60
N ILE A 335 22.81 -5.12 1.83
CA ILE A 335 23.96 -4.38 2.38
C ILE A 335 25.23 -5.23 2.36
N GLN A 336 25.16 -6.50 2.74
CA GLN A 336 26.30 -7.42 2.70
C GLN A 336 26.89 -7.60 1.30
N LEU A 337 26.03 -7.73 0.27
CA LEU A 337 26.46 -7.80 -1.13
C LEU A 337 27.17 -6.53 -1.58
N LEU A 338 26.59 -5.36 -1.28
CA LEU A 338 27.16 -4.07 -1.66
C LEU A 338 28.50 -3.80 -0.94
N LEU A 339 28.65 -4.20 0.32
CA LEU A 339 29.92 -4.14 1.06
C LEU A 339 31.00 -4.97 0.38
N ALA A 340 30.68 -6.19 -0.05
CA ALA A 340 31.62 -7.04 -0.77
C ALA A 340 32.07 -6.41 -2.11
N VAL A 341 31.16 -5.71 -2.82
CA VAL A 341 31.51 -4.95 -4.05
C VAL A 341 32.43 -3.78 -3.72
N LEU A 342 32.11 -2.98 -2.70
CA LEU A 342 32.94 -1.86 -2.25
C LEU A 342 34.36 -2.32 -1.90
N GLU A 343 34.50 -3.41 -1.14
CA GLU A 343 35.79 -3.96 -0.75
C GLU A 343 36.56 -4.52 -1.95
N LYS A 344 35.92 -5.37 -2.77
CA LYS A 344 36.62 -6.07 -3.85
C LYS A 344 36.92 -5.19 -5.07
N ARG A 345 35.98 -4.32 -5.47
CA ARG A 345 36.06 -3.55 -6.72
C ARG A 345 36.59 -2.13 -6.52
N VAL A 346 36.26 -1.51 -5.40
CA VAL A 346 36.71 -0.15 -5.08
C VAL A 346 37.98 -0.15 -4.19
N LYS A 347 38.28 -1.30 -3.55
CA LYS A 347 39.40 -1.45 -2.61
C LYS A 347 39.22 -0.64 -1.32
N LEU A 348 37.98 -0.44 -0.89
CA LEU A 348 37.68 0.16 0.41
C LEU A 348 37.73 -0.93 1.49
N PRO A 349 38.61 -0.84 2.53
CA PRO A 349 38.74 -1.87 3.55
C PRO A 349 37.61 -1.80 4.61
N ILE A 350 36.36 -1.78 4.15
CA ILE A 350 35.15 -1.62 4.97
C ILE A 350 34.69 -2.93 5.61
N GLY A 351 35.23 -4.06 5.16
CA GLY A 351 34.84 -5.40 5.62
C GLY A 351 35.05 -5.65 7.11
N ALA A 352 36.04 -4.98 7.73
CA ALA A 352 36.38 -5.08 9.16
C ALA A 352 35.64 -4.06 10.04
N CYS A 353 34.77 -3.22 9.49
CA CYS A 353 34.04 -2.19 10.23
C CYS A 353 32.62 -2.63 10.57
N ASP A 354 32.06 -2.13 11.66
CA ASP A 354 30.62 -2.16 11.91
C ASP A 354 29.91 -1.22 10.94
N VAL A 355 28.78 -1.67 10.38
CA VAL A 355 28.01 -0.89 9.41
C VAL A 355 26.56 -0.86 9.84
N TYR A 356 26.04 0.36 9.97
CA TYR A 356 24.66 0.65 10.28
C TYR A 356 24.08 1.48 9.13
N VAL A 357 22.90 1.09 8.65
CA VAL A 357 22.18 1.80 7.58
C VAL A 357 20.76 2.06 8.04
N LYS A 358 20.29 3.28 7.85
CA LYS A 358 18.92 3.68 8.17
C LYS A 358 18.32 4.50 7.03
N VAL A 359 17.04 4.30 6.79
CA VAL A 359 16.25 5.12 5.86
C VAL A 359 15.39 6.08 6.67
N ALA A 360 15.44 7.37 6.36
CA ALA A 360 14.62 8.37 7.02
C ALA A 360 13.14 8.10 6.81
N GLY A 361 12.33 8.28 7.87
CA GLY A 361 10.89 8.06 7.82
C GLY A 361 10.43 6.60 7.76
N GLY A 362 11.36 5.61 7.81
CA GLY A 362 11.02 4.19 7.92
C GLY A 362 10.42 3.57 6.64
N ILE A 363 10.54 4.23 5.49
CA ILE A 363 10.11 3.65 4.20
C ILE A 363 11.05 2.51 3.82
N LYS A 364 10.46 1.34 3.55
CA LYS A 364 11.20 0.19 3.06
C LYS A 364 11.68 0.40 1.62
N ILE A 365 12.98 0.24 1.38
CA ILE A 365 13.59 0.36 0.06
C ILE A 365 13.97 -1.03 -0.47
N ASP A 366 13.15 -1.54 -1.39
CA ASP A 366 13.40 -2.83 -2.07
C ASP A 366 13.96 -2.62 -3.50
N GLU A 367 13.91 -1.40 -4.02
CA GLU A 367 14.25 -1.06 -5.39
C GLU A 367 15.77 -1.08 -5.66
N PRO A 368 16.26 -1.80 -6.72
CA PRO A 368 17.69 -1.84 -7.07
C PRO A 368 18.31 -0.47 -7.41
N ALA A 369 17.50 0.50 -7.84
CA ALA A 369 17.97 1.85 -8.13
C ALA A 369 18.63 2.55 -6.93
N ALA A 370 18.37 2.09 -5.70
CA ALA A 370 18.97 2.64 -4.49
C ALA A 370 20.38 2.11 -4.17
N ASP A 371 20.86 1.06 -4.86
CA ASP A 371 22.16 0.44 -4.57
C ASP A 371 23.32 1.43 -4.61
N LEU A 372 23.34 2.29 -5.63
CA LEU A 372 24.40 3.29 -5.77
C LEU A 372 24.38 4.28 -4.59
N GLY A 373 23.19 4.72 -4.17
CA GLY A 373 23.03 5.59 -3.00
C GLY A 373 23.51 4.94 -1.71
N LEU A 374 23.18 3.66 -1.50
CA LEU A 374 23.65 2.87 -0.36
C LEU A 374 25.19 2.76 -0.36
N CYS A 375 25.79 2.44 -1.51
CA CYS A 375 27.25 2.40 -1.63
C CYS A 375 27.91 3.75 -1.35
N VAL A 376 27.33 4.85 -1.87
CA VAL A 376 27.86 6.20 -1.64
C VAL A 376 27.72 6.60 -0.18
N ALA A 377 26.60 6.29 0.49
CA ALA A 377 26.41 6.57 1.90
C ALA A 377 27.44 5.82 2.78
N MET A 378 27.63 4.52 2.55
CA MET A 378 28.63 3.73 3.27
C MET A 378 30.06 4.22 3.02
N ALA A 379 30.42 4.53 1.78
CA ALA A 379 31.73 5.04 1.42
C ALA A 379 31.98 6.46 1.95
N SER A 380 30.95 7.30 1.99
CA SER A 380 31.00 8.66 2.55
C SER A 380 31.27 8.61 4.06
N SER A 381 30.53 7.78 4.78
CA SER A 381 30.76 7.56 6.22
C SER A 381 32.15 7.01 6.51
N PHE A 382 32.58 5.95 5.80
CA PHE A 382 33.89 5.35 5.98
C PHE A 382 35.03 6.35 5.73
N ALA A 383 34.93 7.17 4.69
CA ALA A 383 35.93 8.15 4.34
C ALA A 383 35.82 9.48 5.10
N ASN A 384 34.79 9.65 5.92
CA ASN A 384 34.40 10.90 6.60
C ASN A 384 34.38 12.09 5.61
N ARG A 385 33.69 11.92 4.48
CA ARG A 385 33.60 12.91 3.39
C ARG A 385 32.17 13.21 3.02
N LEU A 386 31.87 14.48 2.84
CA LEU A 386 30.56 14.92 2.41
C LEU A 386 30.27 14.51 0.97
N VAL A 387 29.01 14.17 0.72
CA VAL A 387 28.49 14.03 -0.64
C VAL A 387 28.23 15.41 -1.25
N ARG A 388 28.33 15.52 -2.56
CA ARG A 388 28.06 16.77 -3.32
C ARG A 388 26.78 17.43 -2.82
N PRO A 389 26.81 18.72 -2.47
CA PRO A 389 25.64 19.45 -2.00
C PRO A 389 24.50 19.44 -3.03
N LYS A 390 23.27 19.33 -2.58
CA LYS A 390 22.07 19.29 -3.42
C LYS A 390 22.15 18.27 -4.56
N ALA A 391 22.78 17.12 -4.29
CA ALA A 391 22.87 16.01 -5.22
C ALA A 391 21.95 14.86 -4.81
N ILE A 392 21.38 14.20 -5.81
CA ILE A 392 20.76 12.89 -5.68
C ILE A 392 21.66 11.84 -6.30
N VAL A 393 21.55 10.60 -5.80
CA VAL A 393 22.36 9.47 -6.25
C VAL A 393 21.46 8.26 -6.50
N PHE A 394 21.51 7.66 -7.67
CA PHE A 394 20.74 6.45 -7.96
C PHE A 394 21.35 5.61 -9.08
N GLY A 395 21.12 4.30 -9.03
CA GLY A 395 21.61 3.33 -9.99
C GLY A 395 21.69 1.94 -9.39
N GLU A 396 21.51 0.88 -10.17
CA GLU A 396 21.74 -0.49 -9.75
C GLU A 396 23.24 -0.81 -9.81
N VAL A 397 23.76 -1.48 -8.79
CA VAL A 397 25.17 -1.88 -8.70
C VAL A 397 25.32 -3.38 -8.92
N GLY A 398 26.01 -3.77 -9.99
CA GLY A 398 26.33 -5.16 -10.26
C GLY A 398 27.56 -5.66 -9.48
N LEU A 399 27.70 -6.98 -9.34
CA LEU A 399 28.79 -7.61 -8.58
C LEU A 399 30.19 -7.37 -9.19
N SER A 400 30.27 -7.01 -10.47
CA SER A 400 31.52 -6.59 -11.12
C SER A 400 31.88 -5.14 -10.83
N GLY A 401 30.99 -4.38 -10.15
CA GLY A 401 31.16 -2.95 -9.88
C GLY A 401 30.65 -2.06 -11.03
N GLU A 402 29.97 -2.61 -12.01
CA GLU A 402 29.27 -1.85 -13.06
C GLU A 402 28.03 -1.17 -12.52
N ILE A 403 27.70 -0.01 -13.08
CA ILE A 403 26.44 0.70 -12.80
C ILE A 403 25.47 0.46 -13.94
N ARG A 404 24.33 -0.14 -13.61
CA ARG A 404 23.26 -0.50 -14.55
C ARG A 404 22.20 0.57 -14.63
N ALA A 405 21.65 0.74 -15.83
CA ALA A 405 20.55 1.66 -16.07
C ALA A 405 19.29 1.24 -15.31
N VAL A 406 18.56 2.24 -14.83
CA VAL A 406 17.30 2.06 -14.09
C VAL A 406 16.13 2.65 -14.86
N SER A 407 14.94 2.17 -14.54
CA SER A 407 13.69 2.66 -15.12
C SER A 407 13.31 4.04 -14.58
N GLN A 408 12.47 4.76 -15.31
CA GLN A 408 11.85 6.03 -14.89
C GLN A 408 12.86 7.10 -14.41
N ALA A 409 14.05 7.14 -14.96
CA ALA A 409 15.09 8.07 -14.56
C ALA A 409 14.67 9.54 -14.76
N ASP A 410 13.87 9.84 -15.79
CA ASP A 410 13.33 11.16 -16.06
C ASP A 410 12.34 11.62 -14.96
N VAL A 411 11.49 10.72 -14.46
CA VAL A 411 10.53 11.00 -13.39
C VAL A 411 11.26 11.33 -12.09
N ARG A 412 12.29 10.55 -11.75
CA ARG A 412 13.15 10.76 -10.57
C ARG A 412 13.85 12.13 -10.60
N LEU A 413 14.39 12.47 -11.74
CA LEU A 413 15.11 13.74 -11.93
C LEU A 413 14.18 14.96 -11.91
N LYS A 414 12.99 14.85 -12.51
CA LYS A 414 11.99 15.92 -12.47
C LYS A 414 11.54 16.22 -11.04
N GLU A 415 11.29 15.18 -10.24
CA GLU A 415 10.93 15.36 -8.81
C GLU A 415 12.07 15.98 -8.01
N ALA A 416 13.31 15.54 -8.24
CA ALA A 416 14.48 16.11 -7.59
C ALA A 416 14.67 17.61 -7.98
N ALA A 417 14.50 17.96 -9.26
CA ALA A 417 14.58 19.35 -9.72
C ALA A 417 13.51 20.23 -9.08
N LYS A 418 12.27 19.72 -8.94
CA LYS A 418 11.14 20.41 -8.27
C LYS A 418 11.49 20.74 -6.81
N LEU A 419 12.18 19.82 -6.12
CA LEU A 419 12.59 19.97 -4.71
C LEU A 419 13.92 20.74 -4.54
N GLY A 420 14.47 21.29 -5.61
CA GLY A 420 15.64 22.18 -5.55
C GLY A 420 16.99 21.48 -5.58
N PHE A 421 17.05 20.18 -5.86
CA PHE A 421 18.31 19.49 -6.16
C PHE A 421 18.87 19.98 -7.48
N ARG A 422 20.21 20.03 -7.58
CA ARG A 422 20.93 20.64 -8.71
C ARG A 422 21.89 19.67 -9.41
N ALA A 423 22.17 18.53 -8.81
CA ALA A 423 23.09 17.54 -9.34
C ALA A 423 22.50 16.13 -9.20
N ALA A 424 22.82 15.25 -10.13
CA ALA A 424 22.46 13.85 -10.07
C ALA A 424 23.64 12.97 -10.49
N VAL A 425 24.03 12.02 -9.64
CA VAL A 425 24.95 10.94 -10.00
C VAL A 425 24.12 9.71 -10.35
N LEU A 426 24.24 9.27 -11.60
CA LEU A 426 23.34 8.26 -12.16
C LEU A 426 24.08 7.37 -13.18
N PRO A 427 23.47 6.25 -13.62
CA PRO A 427 24.08 5.39 -14.62
C PRO A 427 24.38 6.14 -15.92
N GLN A 428 25.56 5.90 -16.50
CA GLN A 428 26.02 6.53 -17.76
C GLN A 428 24.97 6.38 -18.87
N LYS A 429 24.39 5.18 -19.04
CA LYS A 429 23.37 4.93 -20.07
C LYS A 429 22.09 5.76 -19.87
N ASN A 430 21.70 6.05 -18.61
CA ASN A 430 20.57 6.93 -18.33
C ASN A 430 20.92 8.39 -18.66
N ALA A 431 22.12 8.84 -18.31
CA ALA A 431 22.59 10.20 -18.62
C ALA A 431 22.62 10.47 -20.14
N GLU A 432 23.18 9.54 -20.91
CA GLU A 432 23.25 9.63 -22.38
C GLU A 432 21.88 9.67 -23.04
N ARG A 433 20.92 8.85 -22.54
CA ARG A 433 19.55 8.80 -23.06
C ARG A 433 18.78 10.08 -22.78
N LEU A 434 18.94 10.67 -21.61
CA LEU A 434 18.20 11.85 -21.15
C LEU A 434 18.79 13.16 -21.67
N LYS A 435 20.07 13.16 -22.03
CA LYS A 435 20.85 14.32 -22.52
C LYS A 435 20.90 15.50 -21.54
N SER A 436 19.73 16.04 -21.15
CA SER A 436 19.63 17.12 -20.18
C SER A 436 18.26 17.11 -19.49
N ILE A 437 18.21 17.56 -18.24
CA ILE A 437 16.98 17.88 -17.50
C ILE A 437 17.11 19.31 -16.98
N LYS A 438 16.10 20.14 -17.19
CA LYS A 438 16.12 21.53 -16.75
C LYS A 438 16.37 21.64 -15.25
N GLY A 439 17.43 22.34 -14.88
CA GLY A 439 17.73 22.66 -13.47
C GLY A 439 18.54 21.60 -12.72
N ILE A 440 19.00 20.52 -13.38
CA ILE A 440 19.84 19.48 -12.77
C ILE A 440 21.02 19.11 -13.68
N ASP A 441 22.23 19.10 -13.15
CA ASP A 441 23.43 18.62 -13.82
C ASP A 441 23.55 17.11 -13.70
N LEU A 442 23.74 16.42 -14.82
CA LEU A 442 23.80 14.96 -14.87
C LEU A 442 25.26 14.48 -14.88
N PHE A 443 25.63 13.68 -13.89
CA PHE A 443 26.96 13.06 -13.77
C PHE A 443 26.82 11.55 -14.00
N GLY A 444 26.98 11.12 -15.24
CA GLY A 444 26.91 9.71 -15.63
C GLY A 444 28.13 8.94 -15.14
N ALA A 445 27.92 7.73 -14.62
CA ALA A 445 28.97 6.81 -14.21
C ALA A 445 28.73 5.41 -14.77
N ALA A 446 29.78 4.79 -15.29
CA ALA A 446 29.75 3.41 -15.77
C ALA A 446 30.19 2.43 -14.67
N THR A 447 31.02 2.86 -13.72
CA THR A 447 31.54 2.03 -12.63
C THR A 447 31.31 2.67 -11.27
N LEU A 448 31.25 1.83 -10.22
CA LEU A 448 31.09 2.28 -8.84
C LEU A 448 32.23 3.21 -8.40
N ALA A 449 33.49 2.92 -8.79
CA ALA A 449 34.63 3.76 -8.48
C ALA A 449 34.54 5.16 -9.11
N GLU A 450 33.96 5.26 -10.31
CA GLU A 450 33.69 6.54 -10.98
C GLU A 450 32.56 7.30 -10.26
N ALA A 451 31.46 6.61 -9.96
CA ALA A 451 30.34 7.21 -9.27
C ALA A 451 30.72 7.79 -7.90
N LEU A 452 31.56 7.10 -7.13
CA LEU A 452 32.06 7.60 -5.86
C LEU A 452 32.89 8.88 -6.02
N ARG A 453 33.74 8.98 -7.05
CA ARG A 453 34.50 10.21 -7.35
C ARG A 453 33.59 11.38 -7.75
N LEU A 454 32.52 11.11 -8.49
CA LEU A 454 31.56 12.12 -8.90
C LEU A 454 30.68 12.57 -7.74
N ALA A 455 30.28 11.63 -6.89
CA ALA A 455 29.43 11.92 -5.72
C ALA A 455 30.20 12.66 -4.61
N MET A 456 31.51 12.34 -4.43
CA MET A 456 32.36 12.92 -3.40
C MET A 456 33.59 13.59 -4.04
N PRO A 457 33.42 14.73 -4.74
CA PRO A 457 34.54 15.43 -5.35
C PRO A 457 35.53 15.87 -4.26
N ARG A 458 36.82 15.78 -4.56
CA ARG A 458 37.85 16.36 -3.66
C ARG A 458 37.60 17.87 -3.62
N GLU A 459 37.47 18.46 -2.44
CA GLU A 459 37.48 19.91 -2.31
C GLU A 459 38.74 20.45 -2.98
N ARG A 460 38.58 21.38 -3.91
CA ARG A 460 39.72 22.23 -4.30
C ARG A 460 40.01 23.04 -3.06
N ILE A 461 41.12 22.73 -2.39
CA ILE A 461 41.70 23.59 -1.37
C ILE A 461 41.92 24.92 -2.07
N GLY A 462 40.96 25.84 -1.84
CA GLY A 462 41.10 27.20 -2.33
C GLY A 462 42.39 27.74 -1.71
N LYS A 463 43.35 28.10 -2.53
CA LYS A 463 44.45 28.96 -2.13
C LYS A 463 43.87 30.26 -1.57
N LYS A 464 43.48 30.27 -0.31
CA LYS A 464 43.44 31.51 0.47
C LYS A 464 44.88 31.72 0.88
N GLY A 465 45.49 32.72 0.32
CA GLY A 465 46.84 33.14 0.55
C GLY A 465 47.10 33.40 2.04
N LEU A 466 48.33 33.11 2.38
CA LEU A 466 49.07 33.64 3.53
C LEU A 466 48.98 35.18 3.54
#